data_44486b968ba7d6a83759455e46fbeb7b
#
_entry.id   44486b968ba7d6a83759455e46fbeb7b
#
_cell.length_a   1.000
_cell.length_b   1.000
_cell.length_c   1.000
_cell.angle_alpha   90.00
_cell.angle_beta   90.00
_cell.angle_gamma   90.00
#
_symmetry.space_group_name_H-M   'P 1'
#
loop_
_entity.id
_entity.type
_entity.pdbx_description
1 polymer ?
#
loop_
_entity_poly.entity_id
_entity_poly.type
_entity_poly.pdbx_seq_one_letter_code
_entity_poly.pdbx_strand_id
1 'polypeptide(L)'
;LNQKVTNSRKQFTTVTGKSGQISKIDLGKANAPIAIVLVVILLMVAVVPLITFALESVIIKAGDYSLSNMTLDFWIGTNLAERLDQGDSTGILLNPKVWSALWYSLGLAITCALVAGTCGIFVGYGVAKRRGSHLSSWVNSLSFFPYLMPSLAFGAIYLSMSSKIPWLRGFFLLALVGSVKYLPFASRSGVNAMLQLSGEIEEAAVITGVPWWKRMARVIFPIQKSSFLSGYLLPLVSCMRELSL
;
A
#
# COMPACT_ATOMS: atom_id res chain seq x y z
N LEU A 1 -5.50 -20.81 -10.37
CA LEU A 1 -6.91 -20.46 -10.64
C LEU A 1 -7.04 -19.06 -11.23
N ASN A 2 -6.40 -18.06 -10.64
CA ASN A 2 -6.48 -16.65 -11.07
C ASN A 2 -5.97 -16.44 -12.51
N GLN A 3 -4.89 -17.11 -12.93
CA GLN A 3 -4.38 -17.03 -14.32
C GLN A 3 -5.35 -17.61 -15.36
N LYS A 4 -6.09 -18.68 -15.03
CA LYS A 4 -7.12 -19.23 -15.94
C LYS A 4 -8.29 -18.27 -16.12
N VAL A 5 -8.72 -17.59 -15.05
CA VAL A 5 -9.82 -16.63 -15.10
C VAL A 5 -9.39 -15.36 -15.84
N THR A 6 -8.19 -14.85 -15.56
CA THR A 6 -7.68 -13.64 -16.21
C THR A 6 -7.35 -13.84 -17.70
N ASN A 7 -6.99 -15.04 -18.12
CA ASN A 7 -6.74 -15.38 -19.53
C ASN A 7 -8.00 -15.84 -20.28
N SER A 8 -9.16 -15.93 -19.61
CA SER A 8 -10.39 -16.23 -20.32
C SER A 8 -10.73 -15.09 -21.29
N ARG A 9 -11.25 -15.44 -22.50
CA ARG A 9 -11.66 -14.46 -23.54
C ARG A 9 -12.86 -13.60 -23.13
N LYS A 10 -13.47 -13.83 -21.97
CA LYS A 10 -14.57 -13.00 -21.47
C LYS A 10 -14.01 -11.62 -21.09
N GLN A 11 -14.51 -10.60 -21.76
CA GLN A 11 -14.19 -9.21 -21.44
C GLN A 11 -15.01 -8.82 -20.20
N PHE A 12 -14.32 -8.48 -19.12
CA PHE A 12 -14.93 -7.91 -17.90
C PHE A 12 -14.83 -6.38 -17.93
N THR A 13 -14.92 -5.81 -19.12
CA THR A 13 -14.78 -4.36 -19.34
C THR A 13 -16.10 -3.64 -19.14
N THR A 14 -16.07 -2.49 -18.49
CA THR A 14 -17.20 -1.57 -18.40
C THR A 14 -16.87 -0.32 -19.21
N VAL A 15 -17.82 0.18 -19.99
CA VAL A 15 -17.63 1.36 -20.85
C VAL A 15 -17.31 2.62 -20.03
N THR A 16 -17.82 2.71 -18.82
CA THR A 16 -17.67 3.88 -17.93
C THR A 16 -16.73 3.64 -16.73
N GLY A 17 -16.10 2.47 -16.63
CA GLY A 17 -15.30 2.11 -15.45
C GLY A 17 -16.12 1.87 -14.16
N LYS A 18 -17.45 2.05 -14.21
CA LYS A 18 -18.34 1.71 -13.08
C LYS A 18 -18.73 0.24 -13.19
N SER A 19 -18.66 -0.48 -12.07
CA SER A 19 -19.16 -1.85 -11.99
C SER A 19 -20.62 -1.92 -12.41
N GLY A 20 -20.96 -2.94 -13.20
CA GLY A 20 -22.37 -3.24 -13.54
C GLY A 20 -23.21 -3.42 -12.28
N GLN A 21 -24.51 -3.58 -12.44
CA GLN A 21 -25.44 -3.81 -11.32
C GLN A 21 -24.91 -4.91 -10.41
N ILE A 22 -24.64 -4.55 -9.16
CA ILE A 22 -24.31 -5.51 -8.12
C ILE A 22 -25.58 -6.29 -7.85
N SER A 23 -25.62 -7.57 -8.21
CA SER A 23 -26.71 -8.43 -7.79
C SER A 23 -26.65 -8.58 -6.28
N LYS A 24 -27.55 -7.90 -5.57
CA LYS A 24 -27.66 -8.02 -4.12
C LYS A 24 -28.37 -9.32 -3.81
N ILE A 25 -27.78 -10.16 -2.98
CA ILE A 25 -28.43 -11.34 -2.42
C ILE A 25 -29.39 -10.82 -1.34
N ASP A 26 -30.68 -11.05 -1.54
CA ASP A 26 -31.65 -10.71 -0.51
C ASP A 26 -31.71 -11.85 0.54
N LEU A 27 -31.25 -11.52 1.73
CA LEU A 27 -31.25 -12.42 2.90
C LEU A 27 -32.58 -12.41 3.66
N GLY A 28 -33.57 -11.65 3.19
CA GLY A 28 -34.88 -11.54 3.84
C GLY A 28 -34.75 -11.12 5.32
N LYS A 29 -35.48 -11.83 6.19
CA LYS A 29 -35.48 -11.57 7.65
C LYS A 29 -34.12 -11.78 8.33
N ALA A 30 -33.21 -12.53 7.73
CA ALA A 30 -31.87 -12.79 8.25
C ALA A 30 -30.89 -11.63 8.00
N ASN A 31 -31.24 -10.65 7.18
CA ASN A 31 -30.35 -9.52 6.82
C ASN A 31 -29.95 -8.69 8.05
N ALA A 32 -30.92 -8.31 8.90
CA ALA A 32 -30.65 -7.49 10.09
C ALA A 32 -29.77 -8.21 11.13
N PRO A 33 -30.06 -9.45 11.58
CA PRO A 33 -29.19 -10.11 12.54
C PRO A 33 -27.79 -10.40 12.00
N ILE A 34 -27.64 -10.78 10.73
CA ILE A 34 -26.32 -10.99 10.11
C ILE A 34 -25.54 -9.67 10.04
N ALA A 35 -26.19 -8.58 9.64
CA ALA A 35 -25.54 -7.27 9.61
C ALA A 35 -25.08 -6.84 11.00
N ILE A 36 -25.89 -7.02 12.04
CA ILE A 36 -25.52 -6.71 13.43
C ILE A 36 -24.31 -7.52 13.86
N VAL A 37 -24.32 -8.82 13.64
CA VAL A 37 -23.17 -9.69 13.99
C VAL A 37 -21.90 -9.24 13.29
N LEU A 38 -21.96 -8.94 12.00
CA LEU A 38 -20.81 -8.46 11.24
C LEU A 38 -20.28 -7.11 11.75
N VAL A 39 -21.20 -6.18 12.09
CA VAL A 39 -20.82 -4.88 12.65
C VAL A 39 -20.18 -5.05 14.03
N VAL A 40 -20.73 -5.91 14.90
CA VAL A 40 -20.15 -6.20 16.22
C VAL A 40 -18.75 -6.79 16.09
N ILE A 41 -18.56 -7.77 15.19
CA ILE A 41 -17.24 -8.35 14.93
C ILE A 41 -16.27 -7.28 14.42
N LEU A 42 -16.70 -6.44 13.49
CA LEU A 42 -15.87 -5.35 12.95
C LEU A 42 -15.45 -4.36 14.05
N LEU A 43 -16.41 -3.96 14.91
CA LEU A 43 -16.13 -3.08 16.03
C LEU A 43 -15.17 -3.71 17.04
N MET A 44 -15.37 -4.99 17.38
CA MET A 44 -14.46 -5.71 18.28
C MET A 44 -13.05 -5.81 17.72
N VAL A 45 -12.90 -6.16 16.45
CA VAL A 45 -11.57 -6.36 15.83
C VAL A 45 -10.86 -5.03 15.54
N ALA A 46 -11.60 -3.97 15.19
CA ALA A 46 -10.98 -2.70 14.80
C ALA A 46 -10.92 -1.70 15.97
N VAL A 47 -12.01 -1.50 16.72
CA VAL A 47 -12.12 -0.42 17.69
C VAL A 47 -11.50 -0.80 19.03
N VAL A 48 -11.69 -2.03 19.51
CA VAL A 48 -11.14 -2.45 20.82
C VAL A 48 -9.61 -2.34 20.86
N PRO A 49 -8.84 -2.85 19.88
CA PRO A 49 -7.39 -2.66 19.89
C PRO A 49 -6.98 -1.18 19.85
N LEU A 50 -7.69 -0.33 19.09
CA LEU A 50 -7.38 1.11 19.04
C LEU A 50 -7.58 1.79 20.38
N ILE A 51 -8.69 1.48 21.08
CA ILE A 51 -8.95 2.00 22.44
C ILE A 51 -7.87 1.49 23.39
N THR A 52 -7.51 0.21 23.32
CA THR A 52 -6.46 -0.37 24.17
C THR A 52 -5.12 0.35 23.94
N PHE A 53 -4.69 0.54 22.69
CA PHE A 53 -3.47 1.29 22.41
C PHE A 53 -3.53 2.75 22.87
N ALA A 54 -4.68 3.40 22.73
CA ALA A 54 -4.86 4.77 23.23
C ALA A 54 -4.73 4.84 24.75
N LEU A 55 -5.33 3.90 25.48
CA LEU A 55 -5.20 3.80 26.94
C LEU A 55 -3.76 3.46 27.35
N GLU A 56 -3.14 2.46 26.74
CA GLU A 56 -1.75 2.08 27.04
C GLU A 56 -0.77 3.23 26.77
N SER A 57 -1.07 4.13 25.83
CA SER A 57 -0.22 5.28 25.52
C SER A 57 -0.18 6.35 26.61
N VAL A 58 -1.08 6.30 27.57
CA VAL A 58 -1.18 7.27 28.69
C VAL A 58 -0.96 6.62 30.07
N ILE A 59 -0.61 5.33 30.13
CA ILE A 59 -0.44 4.59 31.38
C ILE A 59 1.05 4.47 31.72
N ILE A 60 1.43 4.72 32.97
CA ILE A 60 2.81 4.60 33.46
C ILE A 60 3.17 3.12 33.67
N LYS A 61 2.31 2.36 34.37
CA LYS A 61 2.51 0.94 34.65
C LYS A 61 1.51 0.12 33.87
N ALA A 62 1.98 -0.71 32.94
CA ALA A 62 1.14 -1.57 32.12
C ALA A 62 0.20 -2.44 32.98
N GLY A 63 -1.08 -2.48 32.59
CA GLY A 63 -2.12 -3.27 33.28
C GLY A 63 -2.79 -2.59 34.47
N ASP A 64 -2.35 -1.41 34.90
CA ASP A 64 -3.02 -0.61 35.96
C ASP A 64 -3.77 0.56 35.32
N TYR A 65 -5.08 0.44 35.18
CA TYR A 65 -5.96 1.43 34.57
C TYR A 65 -6.56 2.43 35.57
N SER A 66 -5.95 2.59 36.75
CA SER A 66 -6.36 3.59 37.71
C SER A 66 -6.07 5.02 37.21
N LEU A 67 -6.93 5.98 37.56
CA LEU A 67 -6.73 7.39 37.15
C LEU A 67 -5.42 7.97 37.68
N SER A 68 -4.94 7.48 38.84
CA SER A 68 -3.65 7.88 39.41
C SER A 68 -2.44 7.42 38.61
N ASN A 69 -2.61 6.41 37.75
CA ASN A 69 -1.56 5.84 36.89
C ASN A 69 -1.59 6.42 35.47
N MET A 70 -2.52 7.31 35.16
CA MET A 70 -2.63 7.95 33.84
C MET A 70 -1.84 9.25 33.79
N THR A 71 -1.08 9.43 32.69
CA THR A 71 -0.31 10.64 32.42
C THR A 71 -0.26 10.95 30.91
N LEU A 72 -0.15 12.24 30.59
CA LEU A 72 0.13 12.71 29.23
C LEU A 72 1.62 13.03 29.02
N ASP A 73 2.47 12.74 30.01
CA ASP A 73 3.89 13.08 29.94
C ASP A 73 4.61 12.37 28.78
N PHE A 74 4.19 11.15 28.40
CA PHE A 74 4.73 10.47 27.22
C PHE A 74 4.49 11.23 25.92
N TRP A 75 3.45 12.08 25.86
CA TRP A 75 3.11 12.87 24.69
C TRP A 75 3.74 14.27 24.70
N ILE A 76 3.63 14.98 25.82
CA ILE A 76 3.98 16.42 25.94
C ILE A 76 4.87 16.74 27.13
N GLY A 77 5.30 15.74 27.91
CA GLY A 77 6.12 15.96 29.09
C GLY A 77 7.53 16.40 28.77
N THR A 78 8.12 17.13 29.69
CA THR A 78 9.55 17.45 29.75
C THR A 78 10.19 16.68 30.90
N ASN A 79 11.46 16.27 30.79
CA ASN A 79 12.20 15.53 31.81
C ASN A 79 11.59 14.15 32.17
N LEU A 80 11.19 13.39 31.17
CA LEU A 80 10.64 12.03 31.35
C LEU A 80 11.61 11.08 32.05
N ALA A 81 12.90 11.18 31.77
CA ALA A 81 13.93 10.35 32.38
C ALA A 81 13.99 10.56 33.88
N GLU A 82 13.80 11.79 34.36
CA GLU A 82 13.82 12.15 35.80
C GLU A 82 12.51 11.78 36.50
N ARG A 83 11.36 11.96 35.82
CA ARG A 83 10.02 11.73 36.41
C ARG A 83 9.55 10.28 36.35
N LEU A 84 9.89 9.56 35.27
CA LEU A 84 9.36 8.22 34.99
C LEU A 84 10.42 7.14 34.91
N ASP A 85 11.70 7.52 35.08
CA ASP A 85 12.88 6.62 34.95
C ASP A 85 12.86 5.80 33.64
N GLN A 86 12.29 6.38 32.58
CA GLN A 86 12.12 5.74 31.29
C GLN A 86 12.40 6.68 30.12
N GLY A 87 13.20 6.19 29.19
CA GLY A 87 13.28 6.72 27.84
C GLY A 87 14.00 8.06 27.65
N ASP A 88 13.66 8.73 26.57
CA ASP A 88 14.18 10.06 26.20
C ASP A 88 13.65 11.14 27.16
N SER A 89 14.39 12.21 27.30
CA SER A 89 14.10 13.32 28.23
C SER A 89 12.82 14.10 27.92
N THR A 90 12.20 13.90 26.75
CA THR A 90 11.03 14.64 26.28
C THR A 90 9.98 13.73 25.66
N GLY A 91 8.71 14.13 25.79
CA GLY A 91 7.57 13.45 25.19
C GLY A 91 7.63 13.44 23.66
N ILE A 92 6.91 12.50 23.05
CA ILE A 92 6.94 12.21 21.60
C ILE A 92 6.74 13.47 20.76
N LEU A 93 5.79 14.35 21.12
CA LEU A 93 5.49 15.56 20.35
C LEU A 93 6.56 16.64 20.46
N LEU A 94 7.36 16.62 21.52
CA LEU A 94 8.45 17.59 21.75
C LEU A 94 9.81 17.07 21.34
N ASN A 95 9.91 15.79 20.97
CA ASN A 95 11.19 15.14 20.66
C ASN A 95 11.58 15.36 19.18
N PRO A 96 12.66 16.11 18.90
CA PRO A 96 13.08 16.37 17.52
C PRO A 96 13.50 15.10 16.77
N LYS A 97 13.98 14.07 17.47
CA LYS A 97 14.37 12.78 16.85
C LYS A 97 13.17 12.06 16.28
N VAL A 98 12.02 12.10 16.97
CA VAL A 98 10.77 11.49 16.50
C VAL A 98 10.29 12.19 15.22
N TRP A 99 10.32 13.52 15.20
CA TRP A 99 9.92 14.28 14.02
C TRP A 99 10.86 14.06 12.83
N SER A 100 12.17 14.03 13.06
CA SER A 100 13.12 13.72 11.99
C SER A 100 12.90 12.31 11.44
N ALA A 101 12.73 11.30 12.31
CA ALA A 101 12.44 9.93 11.90
C ALA A 101 11.12 9.84 11.10
N LEU A 102 10.07 10.55 11.54
CA LEU A 102 8.80 10.63 10.81
C LEU A 102 8.97 11.17 9.38
N TRP A 103 9.70 12.29 9.24
CA TRP A 103 9.93 12.89 7.92
C TRP A 103 10.79 12.01 7.01
N TYR A 104 11.82 11.34 7.55
CA TYR A 104 12.60 10.37 6.79
C TYR A 104 11.76 9.18 6.32
N SER A 105 10.95 8.61 7.22
CA SER A 105 10.07 7.48 6.89
C SER A 105 9.01 7.87 5.87
N LEU A 106 8.41 9.06 6.02
CA LEU A 106 7.42 9.57 5.07
C LEU A 106 8.05 9.82 3.70
N GLY A 107 9.23 10.44 3.65
CA GLY A 107 9.97 10.66 2.42
C GLY A 107 10.32 9.36 1.71
N LEU A 108 10.76 8.35 2.47
CA LEU A 108 11.05 7.01 1.94
C LEU A 108 9.79 6.36 1.38
N ALA A 109 8.68 6.37 2.14
CA ALA A 109 7.43 5.77 1.72
C ALA A 109 6.86 6.43 0.45
N ILE A 110 6.90 7.76 0.37
CA ILE A 110 6.48 8.51 -0.83
C ILE A 110 7.35 8.13 -2.03
N THR A 111 8.68 8.09 -1.86
CA THR A 111 9.60 7.73 -2.94
C THR A 111 9.36 6.31 -3.42
N CYS A 112 9.26 5.34 -2.51
CA CYS A 112 8.92 3.95 -2.84
C CYS A 112 7.58 3.84 -3.56
N ALA A 113 6.56 4.56 -3.08
CA ALA A 113 5.23 4.55 -3.67
C ALA A 113 5.23 5.12 -5.09
N LEU A 114 5.93 6.24 -5.32
CA LEU A 114 6.04 6.86 -6.64
C LEU A 114 6.75 5.94 -7.63
N VAL A 115 7.89 5.38 -7.25
CA VAL A 115 8.65 4.47 -8.12
C VAL A 115 7.87 3.18 -8.38
N ALA A 116 7.42 2.49 -7.32
CA ALA A 116 6.68 1.25 -7.46
C ALA A 116 5.34 1.46 -8.19
N GLY A 117 4.61 2.54 -7.88
CA GLY A 117 3.34 2.88 -8.52
C GLY A 117 3.49 3.13 -10.02
N THR A 118 4.48 3.93 -10.40
CA THR A 118 4.77 4.22 -11.80
C THR A 118 5.18 2.95 -12.56
N CYS A 119 6.12 2.17 -12.01
CA CYS A 119 6.51 0.88 -12.57
C CYS A 119 5.32 -0.08 -12.68
N GLY A 120 4.45 -0.10 -11.67
CA GLY A 120 3.24 -0.91 -11.65
C GLY A 120 2.25 -0.57 -12.77
N ILE A 121 2.07 0.71 -13.09
CA ILE A 121 1.25 1.15 -14.24
C ILE A 121 1.84 0.65 -15.56
N PHE A 122 3.15 0.77 -15.76
CA PHE A 122 3.81 0.29 -16.98
C PHE A 122 3.73 -1.24 -17.09
N VAL A 123 3.96 -1.96 -16.01
CA VAL A 123 3.76 -3.42 -15.96
C VAL A 123 2.32 -3.77 -16.30
N GLY A 124 1.35 -3.09 -15.71
CA GLY A 124 -0.07 -3.28 -15.97
C GLY A 124 -0.42 -3.09 -17.44
N TYR A 125 0.05 -1.99 -18.04
CA TYR A 125 -0.14 -1.71 -19.46
C TYR A 125 0.48 -2.80 -20.35
N GLY A 126 1.73 -3.16 -20.10
CA GLY A 126 2.43 -4.19 -20.90
C GLY A 126 1.77 -5.55 -20.81
N VAL A 127 1.34 -5.95 -19.62
CA VAL A 127 0.65 -7.24 -19.37
C VAL A 127 -0.72 -7.28 -20.04
N ALA A 128 -1.51 -6.20 -19.91
CA ALA A 128 -2.85 -6.15 -20.49
C ALA A 128 -2.81 -6.10 -22.02
N LYS A 129 -1.88 -5.33 -22.61
CA LYS A 129 -1.76 -5.16 -24.06
C LYS A 129 -1.29 -6.41 -24.79
N ARG A 130 -0.43 -7.21 -24.17
CA ARG A 130 0.07 -8.48 -24.74
C ARG A 130 -0.49 -9.70 -24.01
N ARG A 131 -1.75 -9.64 -23.63
CA ARG A 131 -2.44 -10.70 -22.92
C ARG A 131 -2.34 -12.03 -23.67
N GLY A 132 -1.96 -13.09 -22.94
CA GLY A 132 -1.80 -14.43 -23.51
C GLY A 132 -0.41 -14.71 -24.13
N SER A 133 0.48 -13.72 -24.23
CA SER A 133 1.86 -13.97 -24.65
C SER A 133 2.72 -14.51 -23.49
N HIS A 134 3.72 -15.32 -23.82
CA HIS A 134 4.69 -15.80 -22.83
C HIS A 134 5.40 -14.66 -22.12
N LEU A 135 5.76 -13.58 -22.83
CA LEU A 135 6.42 -12.41 -22.26
C LEU A 135 5.54 -11.72 -21.21
N SER A 136 4.24 -11.53 -21.50
CA SER A 136 3.29 -10.96 -20.55
C SER A 136 3.18 -11.80 -19.27
N SER A 137 3.14 -13.13 -19.42
CA SER A 137 3.10 -14.06 -18.28
C SER A 137 4.37 -13.96 -17.44
N TRP A 138 5.54 -13.91 -18.08
CA TRP A 138 6.82 -13.74 -17.41
C TRP A 138 6.91 -12.40 -16.65
N VAL A 139 6.58 -11.29 -17.28
CA VAL A 139 6.60 -9.95 -16.65
C VAL A 139 5.66 -9.91 -15.46
N ASN A 140 4.44 -10.46 -15.59
CA ASN A 140 3.48 -10.52 -14.51
C ASN A 140 3.98 -11.39 -13.33
N SER A 141 4.60 -12.54 -13.61
CA SER A 141 5.15 -13.42 -12.58
C SER A 141 6.36 -12.80 -11.90
N LEU A 142 7.25 -12.19 -12.67
CA LEU A 142 8.47 -11.55 -12.15
C LEU A 142 8.12 -10.34 -11.27
N SER A 143 7.15 -9.51 -11.68
CA SER A 143 6.69 -8.37 -10.89
C SER A 143 6.03 -8.79 -9.58
N PHE A 144 5.53 -10.03 -9.48
CA PHE A 144 4.93 -10.57 -8.26
C PHE A 144 5.93 -11.33 -7.39
N PHE A 145 7.07 -11.73 -7.94
CA PHE A 145 8.08 -12.52 -7.24
C PHE A 145 8.53 -11.93 -5.89
N PRO A 146 8.75 -10.60 -5.76
CA PRO A 146 9.14 -10.02 -4.47
C PRO A 146 8.15 -10.28 -3.32
N TYR A 147 6.87 -10.48 -3.62
CA TYR A 147 5.86 -10.81 -2.61
C TYR A 147 6.08 -12.18 -1.94
N LEU A 148 6.73 -13.09 -2.63
CA LEU A 148 7.02 -14.45 -2.14
C LEU A 148 8.26 -14.48 -1.24
N MET A 149 9.05 -13.41 -1.23
CA MET A 149 10.27 -13.34 -0.43
C MET A 149 9.95 -12.86 0.99
N PRO A 150 10.55 -13.48 2.02
CA PRO A 150 10.44 -12.99 3.39
C PRO A 150 11.00 -11.56 3.52
N SER A 151 10.36 -10.72 4.34
CA SER A 151 10.77 -9.33 4.55
C SER A 151 12.23 -9.20 5.02
N LEU A 152 12.68 -10.10 5.88
CA LEU A 152 14.07 -10.15 6.35
C LEU A 152 15.10 -10.34 5.23
N ALA A 153 14.72 -11.01 4.12
CA ALA A 153 15.61 -11.18 2.98
C ALA A 153 15.92 -9.83 2.30
N PHE A 154 14.96 -8.91 2.25
CA PHE A 154 15.20 -7.56 1.72
C PHE A 154 16.16 -6.76 2.59
N GLY A 155 16.06 -6.88 3.92
CA GLY A 155 17.02 -6.31 4.86
C GLY A 155 18.44 -6.86 4.64
N ALA A 156 18.58 -8.18 4.45
CA ALA A 156 19.86 -8.82 4.16
C ALA A 156 20.44 -8.35 2.82
N ILE A 157 19.61 -8.21 1.79
CA ILE A 157 20.00 -7.66 0.47
C ILE A 157 20.49 -6.21 0.66
N TYR A 158 19.75 -5.38 1.40
CA TYR A 158 20.18 -4.01 1.69
C TYR A 158 21.55 -3.97 2.36
N LEU A 159 21.77 -4.75 3.43
CA LEU A 159 23.05 -4.82 4.14
C LEU A 159 24.19 -5.27 3.22
N SER A 160 23.96 -6.32 2.43
CA SER A 160 24.95 -6.82 1.46
C SER A 160 25.29 -5.79 0.40
N MET A 161 24.30 -5.11 -0.17
CA MET A 161 24.51 -4.07 -1.18
C MET A 161 25.17 -2.81 -0.58
N SER A 162 24.79 -2.41 0.63
CA SER A 162 25.38 -1.25 1.28
C SER A 162 26.87 -1.40 1.58
N SER A 163 27.33 -2.63 1.80
CA SER A 163 28.76 -2.93 2.00
C SER A 163 29.56 -2.91 0.68
N LYS A 164 28.94 -3.37 -0.43
CA LYS A 164 29.60 -3.47 -1.73
C LYS A 164 29.54 -2.21 -2.57
N ILE A 165 28.51 -1.38 -2.37
CA ILE A 165 28.24 -0.17 -3.15
C ILE A 165 28.10 1.03 -2.21
N PRO A 166 29.22 1.54 -1.66
CA PRO A 166 29.18 2.58 -0.62
C PRO A 166 28.53 3.90 -1.07
N TRP A 167 28.66 4.27 -2.35
CA TRP A 167 28.09 5.52 -2.90
C TRP A 167 26.55 5.49 -3.02
N LEU A 168 25.93 4.31 -3.03
CA LEU A 168 24.47 4.15 -3.07
C LEU A 168 23.86 3.99 -1.65
N ARG A 169 24.70 3.93 -0.62
CA ARG A 169 24.28 3.72 0.77
C ARG A 169 23.31 4.79 1.25
N GLY A 170 22.40 4.39 2.15
CA GLY A 170 21.44 5.29 2.77
C GLY A 170 20.11 5.34 2.04
N PHE A 171 19.50 6.54 1.97
CA PHE A 171 18.14 6.75 1.49
C PHE A 171 17.86 6.15 0.10
N PHE A 172 18.76 6.37 -0.86
CA PHE A 172 18.56 5.88 -2.23
C PHE A 172 18.54 4.36 -2.35
N LEU A 173 19.39 3.67 -1.62
CA LEU A 173 19.40 2.20 -1.60
C LEU A 173 18.15 1.65 -0.93
N LEU A 174 17.72 2.24 0.20
CA LEU A 174 16.47 1.89 0.85
C LEU A 174 15.27 2.11 -0.07
N ALA A 175 15.21 3.24 -0.76
CA ALA A 175 14.17 3.56 -1.70
C ALA A 175 14.12 2.55 -2.87
N LEU A 176 15.28 2.15 -3.39
CA LEU A 176 15.37 1.16 -4.46
C LEU A 176 14.88 -0.22 -3.99
N VAL A 177 15.41 -0.71 -2.88
CA VAL A 177 15.04 -2.02 -2.31
C VAL A 177 13.55 -2.03 -1.92
N GLY A 178 13.08 -0.96 -1.26
CA GLY A 178 11.66 -0.81 -0.91
C GLY A 178 10.75 -0.74 -2.14
N SER A 179 11.15 -0.04 -3.19
CA SER A 179 10.36 0.03 -4.43
C SER A 179 10.19 -1.34 -5.08
N VAL A 180 11.24 -2.16 -5.08
CA VAL A 180 11.16 -3.55 -5.58
C VAL A 180 10.26 -4.39 -4.69
N LYS A 181 10.39 -4.28 -3.37
CA LYS A 181 9.59 -5.02 -2.39
C LYS A 181 8.09 -4.74 -2.54
N TYR A 182 7.71 -3.48 -2.77
CA TYR A 182 6.30 -3.08 -2.88
C TYR A 182 5.75 -3.05 -4.30
N LEU A 183 6.58 -3.33 -5.32
CA LEU A 183 6.15 -3.45 -6.71
C LEU A 183 4.97 -4.41 -6.93
N PRO A 184 4.85 -5.56 -6.24
CA PRO A 184 3.73 -6.47 -6.39
C PRO A 184 2.36 -5.82 -6.18
N PHE A 185 2.23 -4.94 -5.19
CA PHE A 185 0.97 -4.25 -4.90
C PHE A 185 0.60 -3.29 -6.03
N ALA A 186 1.56 -2.48 -6.48
CA ALA A 186 1.38 -1.54 -7.56
C ALA A 186 1.10 -2.23 -8.91
N SER A 187 1.86 -3.29 -9.24
CA SER A 187 1.69 -4.04 -10.48
C SER A 187 0.31 -4.71 -10.56
N ARG A 188 -0.19 -5.27 -9.46
CA ARG A 188 -1.54 -5.84 -9.41
C ARG A 188 -2.62 -4.79 -9.63
N SER A 189 -2.48 -3.62 -9.01
CA SER A 189 -3.39 -2.50 -9.22
C SER A 189 -3.36 -2.02 -10.68
N GLY A 190 -2.16 -1.88 -11.26
CA GLY A 190 -1.98 -1.51 -12.66
C GLY A 190 -2.58 -2.52 -13.64
N VAL A 191 -2.34 -3.82 -13.43
CA VAL A 191 -2.93 -4.90 -14.25
C VAL A 191 -4.46 -4.87 -14.15
N ASN A 192 -5.01 -4.76 -12.94
CA ASN A 192 -6.46 -4.73 -12.74
C ASN A 192 -7.09 -3.50 -13.40
N ALA A 193 -6.46 -2.33 -13.29
CA ALA A 193 -6.89 -1.11 -13.94
C ALA A 193 -6.98 -1.28 -15.47
N MET A 194 -5.93 -1.82 -16.06
CA MET A 194 -5.87 -2.03 -17.52
C MET A 194 -6.84 -3.10 -18.01
N LEU A 195 -7.12 -4.13 -17.22
CA LEU A 195 -8.09 -5.17 -17.58
C LEU A 195 -9.54 -4.69 -17.53
N GLN A 196 -9.81 -3.65 -16.75
CA GLN A 196 -11.15 -3.00 -16.68
C GLN A 196 -11.37 -1.99 -17.79
N LEU A 197 -10.32 -1.52 -18.45
CA LEU A 197 -10.42 -0.58 -19.56
C LEU A 197 -10.84 -1.30 -20.85
N SER A 198 -11.86 -0.77 -21.54
CA SER A 198 -12.21 -1.27 -22.87
C SER A 198 -11.10 -0.98 -23.88
N GLY A 199 -10.73 -2.00 -24.67
CA GLY A 199 -9.75 -1.84 -25.76
C GLY A 199 -10.17 -0.80 -26.80
N GLU A 200 -11.46 -0.69 -27.05
CA GLU A 200 -12.05 0.23 -28.03
C GLU A 200 -11.70 1.70 -27.75
N ILE A 201 -11.63 2.09 -26.49
CA ILE A 201 -11.26 3.47 -26.09
C ILE A 201 -9.85 3.81 -26.54
N GLU A 202 -8.92 2.87 -26.36
CA GLU A 202 -7.54 3.06 -26.78
C GLU A 202 -7.39 2.97 -28.29
N GLU A 203 -8.09 2.04 -28.92
CA GLU A 203 -8.09 1.88 -30.38
C GLU A 203 -8.63 3.12 -31.09
N ALA A 204 -9.72 3.72 -30.60
CA ALA A 204 -10.23 4.98 -31.10
C ALA A 204 -9.18 6.09 -31.04
N ALA A 205 -8.44 6.18 -29.94
CA ALA A 205 -7.37 7.16 -29.79
C ALA A 205 -6.15 6.86 -30.68
N VAL A 206 -5.92 5.59 -31.03
CA VAL A 206 -4.88 5.20 -32.02
C VAL A 206 -5.27 5.62 -33.42
N ILE A 207 -6.51 5.35 -33.84
CA ILE A 207 -7.03 5.70 -35.15
C ILE A 207 -6.98 7.23 -35.39
N THR A 208 -7.21 8.02 -34.35
CA THR A 208 -7.10 9.48 -34.42
C THR A 208 -5.66 10.00 -34.37
N GLY A 209 -4.65 9.12 -34.43
CA GLY A 209 -3.23 9.49 -34.47
C GLY A 209 -2.67 10.02 -33.16
N VAL A 210 -3.34 9.84 -32.03
CA VAL A 210 -2.86 10.32 -30.72
C VAL A 210 -1.64 9.52 -30.27
N PRO A 211 -0.47 10.14 -30.04
CA PRO A 211 0.73 9.45 -29.63
C PRO A 211 0.57 8.80 -28.25
N TRP A 212 1.30 7.72 -27.98
CA TRP A 212 1.17 6.88 -26.78
C TRP A 212 1.19 7.67 -25.45
N TRP A 213 2.12 8.61 -25.30
CA TRP A 213 2.21 9.44 -24.08
C TRP A 213 0.96 10.27 -23.83
N LYS A 214 0.37 10.85 -24.89
CA LYS A 214 -0.88 11.61 -24.77
C LYS A 214 -2.06 10.71 -24.47
N ARG A 215 -2.11 9.48 -25.05
CA ARG A 215 -3.14 8.49 -24.71
C ARG A 215 -3.06 8.09 -23.24
N MET A 216 -1.84 7.77 -22.77
CA MET A 216 -1.64 7.41 -21.36
C MET A 216 -2.10 8.55 -20.43
N ALA A 217 -1.62 9.77 -20.65
CA ALA A 217 -1.86 10.91 -19.75
C ALA A 217 -3.27 11.48 -19.82
N ARG A 218 -3.89 11.54 -21.02
CA ARG A 218 -5.17 12.26 -21.22
C ARG A 218 -6.38 11.34 -21.37
N VAL A 219 -6.17 10.05 -21.64
CA VAL A 219 -7.26 9.09 -21.85
C VAL A 219 -7.23 8.02 -20.74
N ILE A 220 -6.16 7.24 -20.69
CA ILE A 220 -6.09 6.07 -19.81
C ILE A 220 -6.03 6.47 -18.34
N PHE A 221 -5.12 7.39 -17.99
CA PHE A 221 -4.92 7.81 -16.60
C PHE A 221 -6.17 8.47 -16.00
N PRO A 222 -6.85 9.41 -16.64
CA PRO A 222 -8.07 10.00 -16.08
C PRO A 222 -9.22 9.01 -15.88
N ILE A 223 -9.39 8.06 -16.81
CA ILE A 223 -10.45 7.03 -16.72
C ILE A 223 -10.17 6.08 -15.54
N GLN A 224 -8.91 5.67 -15.36
CA GLN A 224 -8.48 4.69 -14.36
C GLN A 224 -7.84 5.33 -13.12
N LYS A 225 -8.04 6.64 -12.91
CA LYS A 225 -7.38 7.40 -11.81
C LYS A 225 -7.55 6.75 -10.43
N SER A 226 -8.73 6.22 -10.13
CA SER A 226 -9.01 5.57 -8.84
C SER A 226 -8.18 4.29 -8.65
N SER A 227 -8.10 3.45 -9.68
CA SER A 227 -7.31 2.22 -9.63
C SER A 227 -5.81 2.50 -9.60
N PHE A 228 -5.34 3.50 -10.34
CA PHE A 228 -3.93 3.91 -10.30
C PHE A 228 -3.56 4.55 -8.97
N LEU A 229 -4.45 5.38 -8.41
CA LEU A 229 -4.21 5.95 -7.07
C LEU A 229 -4.06 4.85 -6.02
N SER A 230 -4.86 3.79 -6.08
CA SER A 230 -4.69 2.62 -5.22
C SER A 230 -3.31 1.97 -5.41
N GLY A 231 -2.78 1.96 -6.65
CA GLY A 231 -1.43 1.47 -6.96
C GLY A 231 -0.30 2.29 -6.33
N TYR A 232 -0.53 3.55 -5.99
CA TYR A 232 0.42 4.37 -5.21
C TYR A 232 0.16 4.26 -3.71
N LEU A 233 -1.11 4.28 -3.28
CA LEU A 233 -1.46 4.27 -1.86
C LEU A 233 -1.12 2.95 -1.17
N LEU A 234 -1.30 1.80 -1.83
CA LEU A 234 -0.98 0.50 -1.24
C LEU A 234 0.52 0.35 -0.91
N PRO A 235 1.46 0.65 -1.82
CA PRO A 235 2.89 0.70 -1.48
C PRO A 235 3.22 1.71 -0.39
N LEU A 236 2.62 2.91 -0.41
CA LEU A 236 2.84 3.96 0.60
C LEU A 236 2.48 3.46 2.00
N VAL A 237 1.26 2.96 2.19
CA VAL A 237 0.80 2.45 3.48
C VAL A 237 1.61 1.24 3.92
N SER A 238 1.97 0.35 2.98
CA SER A 238 2.76 -0.84 3.28
C SER A 238 4.18 -0.48 3.71
N CYS A 239 4.80 0.51 3.07
CA CYS A 239 6.13 1.00 3.43
C CYS A 239 6.14 1.68 4.80
N MET A 240 5.14 2.53 5.10
CA MET A 240 5.02 3.18 6.42
C MET A 240 4.82 2.19 7.57
N ARG A 241 4.25 1.02 7.30
CA ARG A 241 4.00 -0.03 8.30
C ARG A 241 5.17 -0.99 8.46
N GLU A 242 6.17 -0.93 7.61
CA GLU A 242 7.28 -1.88 7.60
C GLU A 242 8.33 -1.53 8.64
N LEU A 243 8.67 -2.49 9.47
CA LEU A 243 9.68 -2.37 10.53
C LEU A 243 11.02 -3.06 10.18
N SER A 244 11.07 -3.82 9.08
CA SER A 244 12.21 -4.68 8.72
C SER A 244 13.05 -4.17 7.55
N LEU A 245 12.84 -2.92 7.12
CA LEU A 245 13.66 -2.27 6.08
C LEU A 245 14.74 -1.38 6.67
#